data_f97d299ab9492d8c91e4077a207b18d4
#
_entry.id   f97d299ab9492d8c91e4077a207b18d4
#
_cell.length_a   1.000
_cell.length_b   1.000
_cell.length_c   1.000
_cell.angle_alpha   90.00
_cell.angle_beta   90.00
_cell.angle_gamma   90.00
#
_symmetry.space_group_name_H-M   'P 1'
#
loop_
_entity.id
_entity.type
_entity.pdbx_description
1 polymer ?
#
loop_
_entity_poly.entity_id
_entity_poly.type
_entity_poly.pdbx_seq_one_letter_code
_entity_poly.pdbx_strand_id
1 'polypeptide(L)'
;MYSEVFCRVYNEFGWNYYPEIFGEQLLKWMESEVFCPKTALDLGCGTGVLCRLLRDRGIRAAGMDLSEGMIAIAREADPEGRYDVADMTRYRTAEPVDLVTCTGDALNHIPTLGDVKRIFENVWESLRDGGWFLCDILKEGEISDSEPFETDMEDGTHIWFQMTRPTPVQVALTVRVFENGTPAFEEVIRETLHNAESLCRLLRQTGFREVRLQESLLRDGNPGTTWFLLARK
;
A
#
# COMPACT_ATOMS: atom_id res chain seq x y z
N MET A 1 -6.56 -2.92 11.76
CA MET A 1 -7.14 -4.01 10.91
C MET A 1 -8.45 -3.48 10.42
N TYR A 2 -8.70 -3.53 9.13
CA TYR A 2 -9.93 -3.03 8.55
C TYR A 2 -11.10 -3.93 8.92
N SER A 3 -12.25 -3.32 9.21
CA SER A 3 -13.49 -4.05 9.45
C SER A 3 -14.04 -4.68 8.15
N GLU A 4 -14.94 -5.63 8.30
CA GLU A 4 -15.66 -6.25 7.17
C GLU A 4 -16.44 -5.23 6.35
N VAL A 5 -17.08 -4.25 7.03
CA VAL A 5 -17.84 -3.17 6.37
C VAL A 5 -16.91 -2.29 5.54
N PHE A 6 -15.76 -1.89 6.10
CA PHE A 6 -14.77 -1.09 5.37
C PHE A 6 -14.23 -1.84 4.16
N CYS A 7 -13.87 -3.13 4.30
CA CYS A 7 -13.37 -3.93 3.18
C CYS A 7 -14.39 -4.02 2.04
N ARG A 8 -15.70 -4.17 2.36
CA ARG A 8 -16.77 -4.22 1.37
C ARG A 8 -16.85 -2.93 0.56
N VAL A 9 -16.79 -1.78 1.22
CA VAL A 9 -16.93 -0.47 0.56
C VAL A 9 -15.63 0.06 -0.07
N TYR A 10 -14.49 -0.55 0.24
CA TYR A 10 -13.16 -0.08 -0.20
C TYR A 10 -13.04 0.04 -1.72
N ASN A 11 -13.41 -1.00 -2.46
CA ASN A 11 -13.34 -0.97 -3.92
C ASN A 11 -14.43 -0.06 -4.53
N GLU A 12 -15.60 -0.01 -3.92
CA GLU A 12 -16.73 0.80 -4.38
C GLU A 12 -16.44 2.30 -4.22
N PHE A 13 -15.65 2.68 -3.21
CA PHE A 13 -15.11 4.03 -3.04
C PHE A 13 -14.07 4.41 -4.08
N GLY A 14 -13.54 3.46 -4.82
CA GLY A 14 -12.47 3.70 -5.76
C GLY A 14 -11.09 3.86 -5.09
N TRP A 15 -10.91 3.42 -3.85
CA TRP A 15 -9.57 3.42 -3.22
C TRP A 15 -8.61 2.43 -3.88
N ASN A 16 -9.10 1.46 -4.63
CA ASN A 16 -8.32 0.65 -5.57
C ASN A 16 -7.66 1.47 -6.71
N TYR A 17 -8.03 2.73 -6.87
CA TYR A 17 -7.41 3.66 -7.82
C TYR A 17 -5.91 3.91 -7.54
N TYR A 18 -5.49 3.98 -6.28
CA TYR A 18 -4.08 4.20 -5.94
C TYR A 18 -3.17 3.03 -6.37
N PRO A 19 -3.47 1.76 -6.07
CA PRO A 19 -2.72 0.62 -6.60
C PRO A 19 -2.67 0.56 -8.13
N GLU A 20 -3.72 1.02 -8.83
CA GLU A 20 -3.72 1.12 -10.30
C GLU A 20 -2.71 2.15 -10.81
N ILE A 21 -2.75 3.38 -10.26
CA ILE A 21 -1.80 4.45 -10.65
C ILE A 21 -0.37 4.03 -10.32
N PHE A 22 -0.16 3.51 -9.11
CA PHE A 22 1.15 3.01 -8.72
C PHE A 22 1.63 1.93 -9.69
N GLY A 23 0.77 0.98 -10.03
CA GLY A 23 1.08 -0.08 -10.98
C GLY A 23 1.48 0.46 -12.35
N GLU A 24 0.80 1.47 -12.88
CA GLU A 24 1.18 2.13 -14.13
C GLU A 24 2.58 2.77 -14.03
N GLN A 25 2.89 3.43 -12.91
CA GLN A 25 4.19 4.06 -12.68
C GLN A 25 5.29 3.01 -12.48
N LEU A 26 4.98 1.95 -11.73
CA LEU A 26 5.88 0.81 -11.54
C LEU A 26 6.27 0.18 -12.88
N LEU A 27 5.31 -0.05 -13.78
CA LEU A 27 5.58 -0.63 -15.09
C LEU A 27 6.47 0.27 -15.95
N LYS A 28 6.19 1.58 -15.98
CA LYS A 28 7.04 2.57 -16.69
C LYS A 28 8.45 2.60 -16.10
N TRP A 29 8.57 2.55 -14.77
CA TRP A 29 9.86 2.50 -14.12
C TRP A 29 10.61 1.21 -14.47
N MET A 30 9.95 0.05 -14.45
CA MET A 30 10.55 -1.23 -14.85
C MET A 30 11.09 -1.19 -16.28
N GLU A 31 10.34 -0.59 -17.21
CA GLU A 31 10.78 -0.38 -18.59
C GLU A 31 12.02 0.52 -18.66
N SER A 32 12.03 1.64 -17.92
CA SER A 32 13.17 2.59 -17.91
C SER A 32 14.45 2.00 -17.34
N GLU A 33 14.34 1.13 -16.33
CA GLU A 33 15.48 0.43 -15.71
C GLU A 33 15.85 -0.88 -16.43
N VAL A 34 15.13 -1.25 -17.49
CA VAL A 34 15.28 -2.56 -18.18
C VAL A 34 15.17 -3.73 -17.17
N PHE A 35 14.30 -3.57 -16.17
CA PHE A 35 14.08 -4.56 -15.12
C PHE A 35 12.89 -5.45 -15.46
N CYS A 36 13.14 -6.75 -15.62
CA CYS A 36 12.14 -7.75 -16.02
C CYS A 36 11.99 -8.82 -14.92
N PRO A 37 11.28 -8.51 -13.81
CA PRO A 37 11.07 -9.48 -12.73
C PRO A 37 10.20 -10.65 -13.21
N LYS A 38 10.46 -11.84 -12.70
CA LYS A 38 9.65 -13.03 -12.92
C LYS A 38 8.74 -13.35 -11.75
N THR A 39 9.13 -12.86 -10.58
CA THR A 39 8.43 -13.10 -9.31
C THR A 39 8.30 -11.81 -8.52
N ALA A 40 7.14 -11.63 -7.88
CA ALA A 40 6.88 -10.48 -7.02
C ALA A 40 6.13 -10.89 -5.75
N LEU A 41 6.32 -10.11 -4.70
CA LEU A 41 5.54 -10.12 -3.47
C LEU A 41 5.01 -8.72 -3.20
N ASP A 42 3.71 -8.59 -2.94
CA ASP A 42 3.07 -7.33 -2.54
C ASP A 42 2.69 -7.38 -1.06
N LEU A 43 3.30 -6.49 -0.26
CA LEU A 43 3.06 -6.35 1.18
C LEU A 43 1.95 -5.32 1.42
N GLY A 44 0.90 -5.72 2.16
CA GLY A 44 -0.31 -4.91 2.31
C GLY A 44 -1.08 -4.83 0.99
N CYS A 45 -1.26 -5.97 0.33
CA CYS A 45 -1.82 -6.04 -1.02
C CYS A 45 -3.29 -5.64 -1.13
N GLY A 46 -3.99 -5.42 0.01
CA GLY A 46 -5.41 -5.11 0.04
C GLY A 46 -6.24 -6.10 -0.77
N THR A 47 -7.05 -5.60 -1.68
CA THR A 47 -7.90 -6.42 -2.56
C THR A 47 -7.17 -6.99 -3.78
N GLY A 48 -5.83 -6.98 -3.78
CA GLY A 48 -4.99 -7.67 -4.77
C GLY A 48 -4.88 -6.99 -6.15
N VAL A 49 -5.22 -5.71 -6.27
CA VAL A 49 -5.20 -4.98 -7.56
C VAL A 49 -3.83 -5.01 -8.22
N LEU A 50 -2.78 -4.65 -7.47
CA LEU A 50 -1.41 -4.64 -8.00
C LEU A 50 -0.92 -6.05 -8.36
N CYS A 51 -1.25 -7.05 -7.56
CA CYS A 51 -0.91 -8.44 -7.86
C CYS A 51 -1.51 -8.90 -9.19
N ARG A 52 -2.79 -8.60 -9.46
CA ARG A 52 -3.45 -8.91 -10.74
C ARG A 52 -2.77 -8.21 -11.90
N LEU A 53 -2.50 -6.91 -11.76
CA LEU A 53 -1.81 -6.12 -12.79
C LEU A 53 -0.44 -6.70 -13.15
N LEU A 54 0.34 -7.15 -12.17
CA LEU A 54 1.63 -7.80 -12.37
C LEU A 54 1.46 -9.18 -13.04
N ARG A 55 0.46 -9.95 -12.65
CA ARG A 55 0.17 -11.27 -13.26
C ARG A 55 -0.25 -11.16 -14.71
N ASP A 56 -1.03 -10.13 -15.08
CA ASP A 56 -1.40 -9.83 -16.47
C ASP A 56 -0.19 -9.51 -17.36
N ARG A 57 0.93 -9.14 -16.75
CA ARG A 57 2.24 -8.94 -17.43
C ARG A 57 3.15 -10.17 -17.37
N GLY A 58 2.62 -11.31 -16.92
CA GLY A 58 3.37 -12.57 -16.84
C GLY A 58 4.30 -12.70 -15.63
N ILE A 59 4.19 -11.81 -14.65
CA ILE A 59 4.97 -11.86 -13.40
C ILE A 59 4.19 -12.70 -12.38
N ARG A 60 4.82 -13.70 -11.79
CA ARG A 60 4.21 -14.51 -10.73
C ARG A 60 4.19 -13.69 -9.44
N ALA A 61 3.11 -12.95 -9.24
CA ALA A 61 2.90 -12.12 -8.06
C ALA A 61 2.10 -12.89 -7.00
N ALA A 62 2.51 -12.74 -5.74
CA ALA A 62 1.77 -13.13 -4.55
C ALA A 62 1.52 -11.89 -3.70
N GLY A 63 0.42 -11.87 -2.94
CA GLY A 63 0.09 -10.78 -2.03
C GLY A 63 -0.07 -11.26 -0.60
N MET A 64 0.17 -10.36 0.35
CA MET A 64 -0.19 -10.58 1.74
C MET A 64 -0.78 -9.31 2.35
N ASP A 65 -1.74 -9.50 3.23
CA ASP A 65 -2.36 -8.42 4.00
C ASP A 65 -2.70 -8.92 5.41
N LEU A 66 -2.78 -7.99 6.36
CA LEU A 66 -3.19 -8.33 7.72
C LEU A 66 -4.70 -8.54 7.83
N SER A 67 -5.49 -7.96 6.92
CA SER A 67 -6.94 -8.01 6.89
C SER A 67 -7.46 -9.27 6.18
N GLU A 68 -8.14 -10.14 6.94
CA GLU A 68 -8.83 -11.31 6.38
C GLU A 68 -9.89 -10.91 5.34
N GLY A 69 -10.61 -9.80 5.56
CA GLY A 69 -11.62 -9.28 4.64
C GLY A 69 -11.01 -8.84 3.30
N MET A 70 -9.87 -8.12 3.32
CA MET A 70 -9.16 -7.74 2.10
C MET A 70 -8.69 -8.98 1.32
N ILE A 71 -8.10 -9.95 2.00
CA ILE A 71 -7.64 -11.20 1.38
C ILE A 71 -8.80 -12.04 0.82
N ALA A 72 -9.96 -12.05 1.48
CA ALA A 72 -11.14 -12.72 0.96
C ALA A 72 -11.57 -12.12 -0.40
N ILE A 73 -11.64 -10.79 -0.49
CA ILE A 73 -11.96 -10.07 -1.72
C ILE A 73 -10.88 -10.32 -2.80
N ALA A 74 -9.59 -10.29 -2.42
CA ALA A 74 -8.50 -10.56 -3.36
C ALA A 74 -8.61 -11.97 -3.98
N ARG A 75 -8.92 -12.97 -3.17
CA ARG A 75 -9.11 -14.38 -3.62
C ARG A 75 -10.35 -14.57 -4.48
N GLU A 76 -11.43 -13.84 -4.19
CA GLU A 76 -12.64 -13.86 -5.01
C GLU A 76 -12.39 -13.24 -6.39
N ALA A 77 -11.68 -12.10 -6.43
CA ALA A 77 -11.35 -11.40 -7.67
C ALA A 77 -10.27 -12.10 -8.51
N ASP A 78 -9.42 -12.92 -7.90
CA ASP A 78 -8.32 -13.66 -8.54
C ASP A 78 -8.13 -15.04 -7.89
N PRO A 79 -9.00 -16.02 -8.23
CA PRO A 79 -8.98 -17.36 -7.62
C PRO A 79 -7.69 -18.16 -7.86
N GLU A 80 -6.93 -17.83 -8.88
CA GLU A 80 -5.63 -18.45 -9.18
C GLU A 80 -4.45 -17.71 -8.53
N GLY A 81 -4.70 -16.56 -7.91
CA GLY A 81 -3.72 -15.77 -7.19
C GLY A 81 -3.31 -16.41 -5.87
N ARG A 82 -2.12 -16.05 -5.40
CA ARG A 82 -1.64 -16.45 -4.07
C ARG A 82 -1.75 -15.26 -3.13
N TYR A 83 -2.64 -15.39 -2.15
CA TYR A 83 -2.90 -14.35 -1.16
C TYR A 83 -2.88 -14.94 0.25
N ASP A 84 -2.06 -14.40 1.14
CA ASP A 84 -1.91 -14.86 2.51
C ASP A 84 -2.37 -13.81 3.52
N VAL A 85 -3.11 -14.22 4.55
CA VAL A 85 -3.35 -13.37 5.73
C VAL A 85 -2.10 -13.42 6.59
N ALA A 86 -1.37 -12.30 6.68
CA ALA A 86 -0.11 -12.26 7.39
C ALA A 86 0.27 -10.84 7.86
N ASP A 87 1.16 -10.78 8.85
CA ASP A 87 1.75 -9.55 9.37
C ASP A 87 3.09 -9.30 8.68
N MET A 88 3.22 -8.19 7.94
CA MET A 88 4.43 -7.83 7.20
C MET A 88 5.67 -7.65 8.08
N THR A 89 5.48 -7.39 9.38
CA THR A 89 6.61 -7.30 10.34
C THR A 89 7.24 -8.67 10.62
N ARG A 90 6.60 -9.77 10.21
CA ARG A 90 7.02 -11.15 10.45
C ARG A 90 7.07 -12.02 9.20
N TYR A 91 6.51 -11.52 8.10
CA TYR A 91 6.39 -12.28 6.86
C TYR A 91 7.71 -12.32 6.10
N ARG A 92 8.04 -13.51 5.60
CA ARG A 92 9.15 -13.76 4.67
C ARG A 92 8.70 -14.77 3.64
N THR A 93 9.19 -14.62 2.41
CA THR A 93 8.95 -15.63 1.38
C THR A 93 9.76 -16.89 1.63
N ALA A 94 9.19 -18.06 1.28
CA ALA A 94 9.94 -19.33 1.31
C ALA A 94 11.05 -19.36 0.24
N GLU A 95 10.80 -18.73 -0.91
CA GLU A 95 11.74 -18.62 -2.03
C GLU A 95 11.98 -17.14 -2.33
N PRO A 96 13.23 -16.73 -2.58
CA PRO A 96 13.53 -15.34 -2.92
C PRO A 96 12.82 -14.86 -4.18
N VAL A 97 12.35 -13.62 -4.17
CA VAL A 97 11.65 -12.97 -5.29
C VAL A 97 12.49 -11.88 -5.93
N ASP A 98 12.12 -11.48 -7.16
CA ASP A 98 12.82 -10.43 -7.90
C ASP A 98 12.37 -9.02 -7.48
N LEU A 99 11.09 -8.90 -7.07
CA LEU A 99 10.45 -7.64 -6.72
C LEU A 99 9.63 -7.79 -5.43
N VAL A 100 9.75 -6.83 -4.52
CA VAL A 100 8.81 -6.64 -3.41
C VAL A 100 8.21 -5.25 -3.53
N THR A 101 6.89 -5.16 -3.41
CA THR A 101 6.12 -3.90 -3.36
C THR A 101 5.44 -3.74 -2.00
N CYS A 102 5.18 -2.49 -1.62
CA CYS A 102 4.40 -2.13 -0.43
C CYS A 102 3.74 -0.78 -0.72
N THR A 103 2.50 -0.79 -1.20
CA THR A 103 1.87 0.35 -1.87
C THR A 103 0.54 0.74 -1.25
N GLY A 104 0.04 1.94 -1.63
CA GLY A 104 -1.19 2.47 -1.07
C GLY A 104 -1.03 2.83 0.40
N ASP A 105 0.08 3.55 0.74
CA ASP A 105 0.44 3.97 2.10
C ASP A 105 0.49 2.86 3.17
N ALA A 106 0.54 1.59 2.74
CA ALA A 106 0.55 0.44 3.64
C ALA A 106 1.66 0.52 4.72
N LEU A 107 2.82 1.12 4.39
CA LEU A 107 3.89 1.33 5.34
C LEU A 107 3.53 2.39 6.41
N ASN A 108 2.64 3.34 6.10
CA ASN A 108 2.19 4.36 7.05
C ASN A 108 1.30 3.80 8.17
N HIS A 109 0.70 2.61 7.96
CA HIS A 109 -0.02 1.89 9.04
C HIS A 109 0.91 1.31 10.10
N ILE A 110 2.23 1.33 9.91
CA ILE A 110 3.22 0.81 10.86
C ILE A 110 3.67 1.95 11.80
N PRO A 111 3.33 1.91 13.09
CA PRO A 111 3.48 3.08 13.95
C PRO A 111 4.93 3.36 14.40
N THR A 112 5.83 2.38 14.34
CA THR A 112 7.19 2.54 14.88
C THR A 112 8.28 2.29 13.86
N LEU A 113 9.34 3.09 13.90
CA LEU A 113 10.54 2.86 13.07
C LEU A 113 11.22 1.52 13.36
N GLY A 114 11.03 0.96 14.56
CA GLY A 114 11.54 -0.37 14.92
C GLY A 114 10.83 -1.48 14.14
N ASP A 115 9.51 -1.36 13.95
CA ASP A 115 8.72 -2.29 13.14
C ASP A 115 9.02 -2.11 11.64
N VAL A 116 9.13 -0.86 11.18
CA VAL A 116 9.55 -0.55 9.81
C VAL A 116 10.92 -1.17 9.50
N LYS A 117 11.87 -1.07 10.43
CA LYS A 117 13.19 -1.71 10.29
C LYS A 117 13.05 -3.23 10.12
N ARG A 118 12.20 -3.88 10.93
CA ARG A 118 11.94 -5.33 10.79
C ARG A 118 11.35 -5.68 9.43
N ILE A 119 10.44 -4.85 8.91
CA ILE A 119 9.88 -5.03 7.56
C ILE A 119 11.02 -4.96 6.53
N PHE A 120 11.88 -3.95 6.59
CA PHE A 120 13.00 -3.82 5.65
C PHE A 120 13.97 -5.00 5.71
N GLU A 121 14.25 -5.53 6.92
CA GLU A 121 15.05 -6.74 7.11
C GLU A 121 14.37 -7.96 6.47
N ASN A 122 13.06 -8.15 6.67
CA ASN A 122 12.29 -9.22 6.04
C ASN A 122 12.25 -9.09 4.51
N VAL A 123 12.09 -7.87 3.99
CA VAL A 123 12.14 -7.58 2.56
C VAL A 123 13.51 -7.92 1.98
N TRP A 124 14.58 -7.48 2.66
CA TRP A 124 15.95 -7.74 2.21
C TRP A 124 16.23 -9.25 2.13
N GLU A 125 15.78 -10.02 3.11
CA GLU A 125 15.92 -11.49 3.11
C GLU A 125 15.05 -12.15 2.04
N SER A 126 13.88 -11.61 1.75
CA SER A 126 12.95 -12.12 0.72
C SER A 126 13.38 -11.81 -0.71
N LEU A 127 14.26 -10.83 -0.92
CA LEU A 127 14.73 -10.47 -2.25
C LEU A 127 15.93 -11.31 -2.69
N ARG A 128 15.99 -11.62 -3.97
CA ARG A 128 17.21 -12.11 -4.64
C ARG A 128 18.26 -11.00 -4.72
N ASP A 129 19.52 -11.38 -4.87
CA ASP A 129 20.57 -10.44 -5.19
C ASP A 129 20.23 -9.69 -6.49
N GLY A 130 20.30 -8.35 -6.45
CA GLY A 130 19.89 -7.48 -7.53
C GLY A 130 18.39 -7.23 -7.63
N GLY A 131 17.59 -7.83 -6.78
CA GLY A 131 16.14 -7.56 -6.68
C GLY A 131 15.83 -6.19 -6.13
N TRP A 132 14.59 -5.73 -6.36
CA TRP A 132 14.15 -4.40 -5.97
C TRP A 132 13.01 -4.43 -4.96
N PHE A 133 13.04 -3.48 -4.05
CA PHE A 133 11.94 -3.08 -3.17
C PHE A 133 11.43 -1.71 -3.58
N LEU A 134 10.11 -1.59 -3.76
CA LEU A 134 9.44 -0.33 -4.04
C LEU A 134 8.29 -0.15 -3.05
N CYS A 135 8.25 0.98 -2.38
CA CYS A 135 7.11 1.37 -1.57
C CYS A 135 6.77 2.84 -1.75
N ASP A 136 5.53 3.20 -1.44
CA ASP A 136 5.14 4.58 -1.28
C ASP A 136 4.92 4.93 0.19
N ILE A 137 5.04 6.21 0.50
CA ILE A 137 4.72 6.79 1.80
C ILE A 137 4.12 8.18 1.62
N LEU A 138 3.25 8.57 2.53
CA LEU A 138 2.67 9.90 2.57
C LEU A 138 3.74 10.98 2.81
N LYS A 139 3.64 12.10 2.10
CA LYS A 139 4.49 13.28 2.31
C LYS A 139 4.04 14.05 3.56
N GLU A 140 4.94 14.24 4.50
CA GLU A 140 4.65 14.94 5.76
C GLU A 140 4.04 16.34 5.61
N GLY A 141 4.44 17.07 4.56
CA GLY A 141 4.03 18.46 4.30
C GLY A 141 2.75 18.62 3.49
N GLU A 142 2.29 17.57 2.82
CA GLU A 142 1.18 17.64 1.86
C GLU A 142 -0.17 17.22 2.46
N ILE A 143 -0.15 16.61 3.64
CA ILE A 143 -1.36 16.12 4.31
C ILE A 143 -1.81 17.12 5.37
N SER A 144 -3.04 17.59 5.24
CA SER A 144 -3.70 18.51 6.17
C SER A 144 -5.12 18.02 6.49
N ASP A 145 -5.75 18.65 7.46
CA ASP A 145 -7.17 18.45 7.72
C ASP A 145 -7.97 18.75 6.45
N SER A 146 -8.92 17.88 6.12
CA SER A 146 -9.85 18.09 5.02
C SER A 146 -11.23 18.50 5.52
N GLU A 147 -11.99 19.20 4.67
CA GLU A 147 -13.42 19.24 4.84
C GLU A 147 -13.99 17.82 4.70
N PRO A 148 -15.09 17.50 5.37
CA PRO A 148 -15.76 16.23 5.18
C PRO A 148 -16.17 16.04 3.72
N PHE A 149 -16.06 14.81 3.25
CA PHE A 149 -16.60 14.40 1.97
C PHE A 149 -17.72 13.38 2.20
N GLU A 150 -18.79 13.52 1.43
CA GLU A 150 -19.96 12.63 1.51
C GLU A 150 -20.33 12.13 0.11
N THR A 151 -20.77 10.89 0.04
CA THR A 151 -21.24 10.29 -1.20
C THR A 151 -22.31 9.24 -0.94
N ASP A 152 -23.23 9.11 -1.88
CA ASP A 152 -24.25 8.06 -1.88
C ASP A 152 -23.84 6.97 -2.87
N MET A 153 -24.00 5.71 -2.46
CA MET A 153 -23.78 4.54 -3.30
C MET A 153 -25.09 4.12 -4.00
N GLU A 154 -24.98 3.33 -5.05
CA GLU A 154 -26.12 2.87 -5.83
C GLU A 154 -27.14 2.03 -5.01
N ASP A 155 -26.67 1.34 -3.97
CA ASP A 155 -27.48 0.53 -3.07
C ASP A 155 -28.19 1.34 -1.96
N GLY A 156 -28.00 2.68 -1.96
CA GLY A 156 -28.55 3.59 -0.94
C GLY A 156 -27.70 3.72 0.32
N THR A 157 -26.52 3.13 0.36
CA THR A 157 -25.56 3.36 1.42
C THR A 157 -25.01 4.78 1.31
N HIS A 158 -25.08 5.55 2.39
CA HIS A 158 -24.47 6.89 2.48
C HIS A 158 -23.16 6.80 3.23
N ILE A 159 -22.12 7.43 2.71
CA ILE A 159 -20.79 7.38 3.29
C ILE A 159 -20.25 8.78 3.50
N TRP A 160 -19.73 8.98 4.69
CA TRP A 160 -19.05 10.20 5.12
C TRP A 160 -17.61 9.86 5.50
N PHE A 161 -16.66 10.64 5.03
CA PHE A 161 -15.29 10.53 5.50
C PHE A 161 -14.60 11.88 5.65
N GLN A 162 -13.65 11.92 6.56
CA GLN A 162 -12.83 13.09 6.84
C GLN A 162 -11.43 12.68 7.23
N MET A 163 -10.44 13.33 6.62
CA MET A 163 -9.06 13.24 7.04
C MET A 163 -8.75 14.33 8.07
N THR A 164 -8.08 13.95 9.14
CA THR A 164 -7.59 14.88 10.17
C THR A 164 -6.13 14.60 10.48
N ARG A 165 -5.43 15.61 10.98
CA ARG A 165 -4.03 15.52 11.41
C ARG A 165 -3.91 15.77 12.91
N PRO A 166 -4.20 14.77 13.77
CA PRO A 166 -4.23 14.96 15.24
C PRO A 166 -2.88 15.35 15.82
N THR A 167 -1.78 14.98 15.17
CA THR A 167 -0.41 15.38 15.55
C THR A 167 0.44 15.65 14.30
N PRO A 168 1.61 16.30 14.44
CA PRO A 168 2.51 16.52 13.30
C PRO A 168 2.95 15.26 12.55
N VAL A 169 2.87 14.09 13.18
CA VAL A 169 3.34 12.81 12.64
C VAL A 169 2.23 11.76 12.50
N GLN A 170 0.96 12.16 12.66
CA GLN A 170 -0.16 11.23 12.53
C GLN A 170 -1.27 11.82 11.67
N VAL A 171 -1.85 10.99 10.85
CA VAL A 171 -3.10 11.23 10.12
C VAL A 171 -4.15 10.26 10.62
N ALA A 172 -5.40 10.67 10.60
CA ALA A 172 -6.53 9.84 10.91
C ALA A 172 -7.62 10.06 9.84
N LEU A 173 -8.01 8.98 9.16
CA LEU A 173 -9.16 8.94 8.29
C LEU A 173 -10.34 8.37 9.07
N THR A 174 -11.37 9.18 9.31
CA THR A 174 -12.63 8.71 9.89
C THR A 174 -13.60 8.41 8.78
N VAL A 175 -14.15 7.20 8.78
CA VAL A 175 -15.16 6.73 7.82
C VAL A 175 -16.42 6.39 8.58
N ARG A 176 -17.58 6.93 8.16
CA ARG A 176 -18.90 6.60 8.68
C ARG A 176 -19.77 6.09 7.55
N VAL A 177 -20.45 5.00 7.82
CA VAL A 177 -21.39 4.39 6.88
C VAL A 177 -22.79 4.46 7.48
N PHE A 178 -23.75 4.89 6.67
CA PHE A 178 -25.15 4.99 7.04
C PHE A 178 -25.97 4.11 6.11
N GLU A 179 -26.81 3.26 6.67
CA GLU A 179 -27.77 2.44 5.93
C GLU A 179 -29.19 2.96 6.21
N ASN A 180 -29.91 3.34 5.16
CA ASN A 180 -31.24 3.93 5.27
C ASN A 180 -31.29 5.13 6.24
N GLY A 181 -30.25 5.98 6.23
CA GLY A 181 -30.13 7.16 7.08
C GLY A 181 -29.81 6.86 8.56
N THR A 182 -29.53 5.62 8.91
CA THR A 182 -29.13 5.21 10.26
C THR A 182 -27.64 4.92 10.29
N PRO A 183 -26.87 5.45 11.28
CA PRO A 183 -25.46 5.09 11.44
C PRO A 183 -25.32 3.57 11.62
N ALA A 184 -24.64 2.93 10.68
CA ALA A 184 -24.38 1.49 10.69
C ALA A 184 -22.96 1.18 11.19
N PHE A 185 -22.01 2.11 10.93
CA PHE A 185 -20.60 1.83 11.18
C PHE A 185 -19.76 3.11 11.27
N GLU A 186 -18.75 3.11 12.14
CA GLU A 186 -17.68 4.12 12.18
C GLU A 186 -16.33 3.43 12.39
N GLU A 187 -15.35 3.78 11.59
CA GLU A 187 -13.95 3.35 11.74
C GLU A 187 -13.01 4.55 11.66
N VAL A 188 -11.95 4.51 12.48
CA VAL A 188 -10.87 5.50 12.42
C VAL A 188 -9.58 4.79 12.06
N ILE A 189 -9.12 5.01 10.83
CA ILE A 189 -7.87 4.51 10.31
C ILE A 189 -6.78 5.50 10.67
N ARG A 190 -5.72 5.01 11.33
CA ARG A 190 -4.59 5.86 11.75
C ARG A 190 -3.33 5.46 11.02
N GLU A 191 -2.62 6.48 10.54
CA GLU A 191 -1.37 6.36 9.82
C GLU A 191 -0.30 7.23 10.44
N THR A 192 0.94 6.78 10.33
CA THR A 192 2.12 7.50 10.81
C THR A 192 2.85 8.13 9.63
N LEU A 193 3.04 9.44 9.68
CA LEU A 193 3.87 10.15 8.69
C LEU A 193 5.34 9.91 9.00
N HIS A 194 5.95 9.01 8.25
CA HIS A 194 7.36 8.70 8.38
C HIS A 194 8.22 9.68 7.59
N ASN A 195 9.29 10.16 8.22
CA ASN A 195 10.26 10.98 7.52
C ASN A 195 11.02 10.17 6.46
N ALA A 196 10.89 10.56 5.19
CA ALA A 196 11.45 9.83 4.05
C ALA A 196 12.96 9.61 4.12
N GLU A 197 13.72 10.64 4.58
CA GLU A 197 15.18 10.52 4.72
C GLU A 197 15.57 9.49 5.79
N SER A 198 14.77 9.41 6.87
CA SER A 198 14.99 8.41 7.93
C SER A 198 14.75 7.00 7.42
N LEU A 199 13.72 6.80 6.59
CA LEU A 199 13.48 5.52 5.93
C LEU A 199 14.59 5.16 4.95
N CYS A 200 15.07 6.11 4.14
CA CYS A 200 16.22 5.89 3.26
C CYS A 200 17.48 5.49 4.05
N ARG A 201 17.71 6.09 5.22
CA ARG A 201 18.82 5.68 6.10
C ARG A 201 18.65 4.26 6.62
N LEU A 202 17.44 3.88 7.06
CA LEU A 202 17.15 2.53 7.52
C LEU A 202 17.36 1.49 6.41
N LEU A 203 16.90 1.75 5.19
CA LEU A 203 17.14 0.87 4.04
C LEU A 203 18.64 0.64 3.80
N ARG A 204 19.45 1.70 3.81
CA ARG A 204 20.91 1.57 3.66
C ARG A 204 21.55 0.79 4.82
N GLN A 205 21.10 1.00 6.06
CA GLN A 205 21.56 0.27 7.24
C GLN A 205 21.18 -1.22 7.18
N THR A 206 20.07 -1.57 6.53
CA THR A 206 19.64 -2.96 6.32
C THR A 206 20.52 -3.67 5.28
N GLY A 207 21.21 -2.94 4.41
CA GLY A 207 22.12 -3.50 3.41
C GLY A 207 21.75 -3.22 1.95
N PHE A 208 20.66 -2.48 1.70
CA PHE A 208 20.33 -2.06 0.33
C PHE A 208 21.42 -1.14 -0.23
N ARG A 209 21.93 -1.49 -1.43
CA ARG A 209 23.09 -0.82 -2.05
C ARG A 209 22.69 0.48 -2.75
N GLU A 210 21.51 0.49 -3.34
CA GLU A 210 20.95 1.63 -4.05
C GLU A 210 19.62 2.01 -3.39
N VAL A 211 19.50 3.26 -2.96
CA VAL A 211 18.27 3.78 -2.35
C VAL A 211 17.98 5.13 -2.98
N ARG A 212 16.85 5.20 -3.67
CA ARG A 212 16.36 6.41 -4.35
C ARG A 212 15.05 6.86 -3.72
N LEU A 213 14.82 8.17 -3.70
CA LEU A 213 13.56 8.80 -3.33
C LEU A 213 13.05 9.57 -4.55
N GLN A 214 11.82 9.35 -4.96
CA GLN A 214 11.18 10.01 -6.10
C GLN A 214 9.79 10.50 -5.71
N GLU A 215 9.33 11.58 -6.32
CA GLU A 215 7.95 12.00 -6.17
C GLU A 215 7.01 11.06 -6.94
N SER A 216 5.88 10.72 -6.32
CA SER A 216 4.78 10.12 -7.06
C SER A 216 4.18 11.15 -8.02
N LEU A 217 3.64 10.68 -9.13
CA LEU A 217 2.94 11.52 -10.08
C LEU A 217 1.47 11.09 -10.16
N LEU A 218 0.59 12.06 -10.28
CA LEU A 218 -0.80 11.82 -10.64
C LEU A 218 -0.90 11.47 -12.14
N ARG A 219 -2.07 11.01 -12.60
CA ARG A 219 -2.29 10.67 -14.02
C ARG A 219 -2.05 11.85 -14.98
N ASP A 220 -2.28 13.07 -14.53
CA ASP A 220 -2.05 14.31 -15.27
C ASP A 220 -0.57 14.78 -15.25
N GLY A 221 0.31 14.03 -14.57
CA GLY A 221 1.73 14.33 -14.44
C GLY A 221 2.09 15.32 -13.33
N ASN A 222 1.11 15.81 -12.57
CA ASN A 222 1.36 16.65 -11.41
C ASN A 222 1.94 15.84 -10.24
N PRO A 223 2.73 16.46 -9.33
CA PRO A 223 3.20 15.80 -8.11
C PRO A 223 2.04 15.26 -7.27
N GLY A 224 2.15 14.02 -6.84
CA GLY A 224 1.23 13.40 -5.89
C GLY A 224 1.60 13.69 -4.45
N THR A 225 0.76 13.23 -3.53
CA THR A 225 0.92 13.40 -2.08
C THR A 225 1.83 12.36 -1.44
N THR A 226 2.48 11.52 -2.23
CA THR A 226 3.35 10.43 -1.75
C THR A 226 4.76 10.52 -2.31
N TRP A 227 5.70 9.91 -1.58
CA TRP A 227 7.05 9.61 -2.06
C TRP A 227 7.12 8.14 -2.47
N PHE A 228 7.85 7.85 -3.54
CA PHE A 228 8.32 6.49 -3.84
C PHE A 228 9.73 6.30 -3.31
N LEU A 229 9.90 5.26 -2.50
CA LEU A 229 11.20 4.74 -2.11
C LEU A 229 11.50 3.51 -2.95
N LEU A 230 12.66 3.54 -3.61
CA LEU A 230 13.17 2.44 -4.42
C LEU A 230 14.48 1.98 -3.80
N ALA A 231 14.59 0.68 -3.54
CA ALA A 231 15.78 0.14 -2.91
C ALA A 231 16.21 -1.18 -3.58
N ARG A 232 17.50 -1.31 -3.93
CA ARG A 232 18.06 -2.49 -4.60
C ARG A 232 18.97 -3.27 -3.65
N LYS A 233 18.74 -4.57 -3.57
CA LYS A 233 19.61 -5.52 -2.84
C LYS A 233 20.95 -5.76 -3.51
#